data_3f6f91bec271ea88fd71ef332be00a2c
#
_entry.id   3f6f91bec271ea88fd71ef332be00a2c
#
_cell.length_a   1.000
_cell.length_b   1.000
_cell.length_c   1.000
_cell.angle_alpha   90.00
_cell.angle_beta   90.00
_cell.angle_gamma   90.00
#
_symmetry.space_group_name_H-M   'P 1'
#
loop_
_entity.id
_entity.type
_entity.pdbx_description
1 polymer ?
#
loop_
_entity_poly.entity_id
_entity_poly.type
_entity_poly.pdbx_seq_one_letter_code
_entity_poly.pdbx_strand_id
1 'polypeptide(L)'
;LRKGLMKYLGYIQFIVLVLFIWLGWQIIDRITFREEMITPLGAALQSAKNNRKELEKVLRHYQKNPADSLKYKAACFLIENMPFYSYSTSKQLENYKSYYAWLKKSRGQTAKQVADSVKKVYGPLGEPEKKHDIREVDSAYLCNNIEWAFKVWREQPWGKNVSFETFCEYILPYRIEDETLEYWREMYYEKYNSLLDSLRMSDVLDKEDPIVAAKYLRDRLLDKEHYF
;
A
#
# COMPACT_ATOMS: atom_id res chain seq x y z
N LEU A 1 -64.61 -22.24 15.16
CA LEU A 1 -63.85 -22.63 13.97
C LEU A 1 -63.39 -21.42 13.15
N ARG A 2 -64.22 -20.44 12.81
CA ARG A 2 -63.92 -19.26 11.95
C ARG A 2 -62.85 -18.35 12.53
N LYS A 3 -62.79 -18.11 13.86
CA LYS A 3 -61.76 -17.26 14.53
C LYS A 3 -60.36 -17.89 14.55
N GLY A 4 -60.29 -19.23 14.62
CA GLY A 4 -59.01 -19.95 14.52
C GLY A 4 -58.42 -19.88 13.11
N LEU A 5 -59.27 -20.09 12.08
CA LEU A 5 -58.84 -20.03 10.67
C LEU A 5 -58.27 -18.65 10.29
N MET A 6 -58.89 -17.56 10.76
CA MET A 6 -58.38 -16.20 10.47
C MET A 6 -57.03 -15.90 11.17
N LYS A 7 -56.74 -16.46 12.33
CA LYS A 7 -55.42 -16.35 12.97
C LYS A 7 -54.34 -17.08 12.15
N TYR A 8 -54.62 -18.30 11.68
CA TYR A 8 -53.71 -19.05 10.83
C TYR A 8 -53.42 -18.33 9.49
N LEU A 9 -54.46 -17.73 8.90
CA LEU A 9 -54.30 -16.96 7.66
C LEU A 9 -53.38 -15.74 7.89
N GLY A 10 -53.52 -15.05 9.01
CA GLY A 10 -52.63 -13.94 9.38
C GLY A 10 -51.15 -14.36 9.56
N TYR A 11 -50.90 -15.52 10.19
CA TYR A 11 -49.56 -16.07 10.32
C TYR A 11 -48.97 -16.45 8.96
N ILE A 12 -49.74 -17.05 8.07
CA ILE A 12 -49.25 -17.39 6.73
C ILE A 12 -48.92 -16.13 5.94
N GLN A 13 -49.77 -15.11 5.98
CA GLN A 13 -49.50 -13.81 5.33
C GLN A 13 -48.23 -13.14 5.87
N PHE A 14 -48.02 -13.19 7.19
CA PHE A 14 -46.81 -12.67 7.81
C PHE A 14 -45.55 -13.43 7.36
N ILE A 15 -45.57 -14.75 7.32
CA ILE A 15 -44.47 -15.60 6.85
C ILE A 15 -44.17 -15.30 5.37
N VAL A 16 -45.19 -15.20 4.54
CA VAL A 16 -45.04 -14.86 3.10
C VAL A 16 -44.38 -13.46 2.97
N LEU A 17 -44.82 -12.48 3.74
CA LEU A 17 -44.22 -11.14 3.73
C LEU A 17 -42.75 -11.15 4.11
N VAL A 18 -42.37 -11.87 5.17
CA VAL A 18 -40.99 -12.03 5.60
C VAL A 18 -40.13 -12.69 4.53
N LEU A 19 -40.66 -13.72 3.87
CA LEU A 19 -39.97 -14.38 2.75
C LEU A 19 -39.80 -13.44 1.55
N PHE A 20 -40.76 -12.62 1.20
CA PHE A 20 -40.64 -11.63 0.14
C PHE A 20 -39.59 -10.56 0.46
N ILE A 21 -39.55 -10.07 1.71
CA ILE A 21 -38.53 -9.13 2.17
C ILE A 21 -37.15 -9.78 2.09
N TRP A 22 -36.99 -11.00 2.54
CA TRP A 22 -35.73 -11.74 2.50
C TRP A 22 -35.26 -11.99 1.06
N LEU A 23 -36.16 -12.43 0.16
CA LEU A 23 -35.85 -12.61 -1.27
C LEU A 23 -35.47 -11.28 -1.94
N GLY A 24 -36.20 -10.21 -1.64
CA GLY A 24 -35.91 -8.87 -2.14
C GLY A 24 -34.50 -8.43 -1.72
N TRP A 25 -34.15 -8.65 -0.44
CA TRP A 25 -32.80 -8.36 0.06
C TRP A 25 -31.74 -9.18 -0.69
N GLN A 26 -31.93 -10.45 -0.90
CA GLN A 26 -31.02 -11.32 -1.67
C GLN A 26 -30.80 -10.84 -3.10
N ILE A 27 -31.85 -10.35 -3.76
CA ILE A 27 -31.76 -9.82 -5.13
C ILE A 27 -30.99 -8.51 -5.14
N ILE A 28 -31.27 -7.59 -4.20
CA ILE A 28 -30.57 -6.32 -4.08
C ILE A 28 -29.09 -6.57 -3.81
N ASP A 29 -28.76 -7.45 -2.86
CA ASP A 29 -27.39 -7.81 -2.53
C ASP A 29 -26.61 -8.35 -3.73
N ARG A 30 -27.24 -9.24 -4.53
CA ARG A 30 -26.62 -9.75 -5.76
C ARG A 30 -26.42 -8.69 -6.83
N ILE A 31 -27.35 -7.77 -7.00
CA ILE A 31 -27.23 -6.67 -7.98
C ILE A 31 -26.11 -5.73 -7.55
N THR A 32 -26.10 -5.29 -6.29
CA THR A 32 -25.09 -4.42 -5.73
C THR A 32 -23.69 -5.05 -5.82
N PHE A 33 -23.58 -6.34 -5.49
CA PHE A 33 -22.34 -7.10 -5.63
C PHE A 33 -21.85 -7.14 -7.09
N ARG A 34 -22.75 -7.34 -8.04
CA ARG A 34 -22.41 -7.38 -9.46
C ARG A 34 -21.95 -6.01 -9.97
N GLU A 35 -22.63 -4.92 -9.57
CA GLU A 35 -22.24 -3.56 -9.94
C GLU A 35 -20.87 -3.19 -9.36
N GLU A 36 -20.61 -3.56 -8.11
CA GLU A 36 -19.31 -3.35 -7.49
C GLU A 36 -18.17 -4.06 -8.24
N MET A 37 -18.39 -5.30 -8.67
CA MET A 37 -17.41 -6.09 -9.42
C MET A 37 -17.08 -5.52 -10.81
N ILE A 38 -17.93 -4.67 -11.37
CA ILE A 38 -17.69 -4.03 -12.68
C ILE A 38 -16.65 -2.92 -12.58
N THR A 39 -16.44 -2.33 -11.39
CA THR A 39 -15.45 -1.28 -11.20
C THR A 39 -14.07 -1.87 -10.82
N PRO A 40 -12.93 -1.30 -11.32
CA PRO A 40 -11.60 -1.75 -10.92
C PRO A 40 -11.42 -1.73 -9.40
N LEU A 41 -11.89 -0.68 -8.73
CA LEU A 41 -11.86 -0.56 -7.27
C LEU A 41 -12.64 -1.67 -6.58
N GLY A 42 -13.86 -1.93 -7.03
CA GLY A 42 -14.71 -2.98 -6.46
C GLY A 42 -14.10 -4.37 -6.63
N ALA A 43 -13.54 -4.67 -7.80
CA ALA A 43 -12.83 -5.92 -8.05
C ALA A 43 -11.61 -6.08 -7.13
N ALA A 44 -10.83 -5.02 -6.95
CA ALA A 44 -9.68 -5.01 -6.03
C ALA A 44 -10.14 -5.27 -4.59
N LEU A 45 -11.16 -4.55 -4.09
CA LEU A 45 -11.72 -4.74 -2.76
C LEU A 45 -12.25 -6.17 -2.53
N GLN A 46 -12.85 -6.80 -3.55
CA GLN A 46 -13.26 -8.20 -3.47
C GLN A 46 -12.07 -9.15 -3.34
N SER A 47 -10.98 -8.89 -4.07
CA SER A 47 -9.75 -9.70 -4.00
C SER A 47 -9.04 -9.62 -2.65
N ALA A 48 -9.27 -8.55 -1.89
CA ALA A 48 -8.72 -8.33 -0.55
C ALA A 48 -9.24 -9.32 0.51
N LYS A 49 -10.37 -9.98 0.28
CA LYS A 49 -10.98 -10.94 1.21
C LYS A 49 -11.14 -10.34 2.63
N ASN A 50 -10.49 -10.92 3.63
CA ASN A 50 -10.57 -10.48 5.03
C ASN A 50 -9.98 -9.09 5.26
N ASN A 51 -9.04 -8.65 4.41
CA ASN A 51 -8.38 -7.36 4.51
C ASN A 51 -9.20 -6.19 3.92
N ARG A 52 -10.33 -6.49 3.25
CA ARG A 52 -11.22 -5.47 2.66
C ARG A 52 -11.55 -4.33 3.64
N LYS A 53 -11.80 -4.66 4.92
CA LYS A 53 -12.16 -3.68 5.94
C LYS A 53 -11.06 -2.64 6.19
N GLU A 54 -9.79 -3.04 6.11
CA GLU A 54 -8.64 -2.12 6.25
C GLU A 54 -8.61 -1.14 5.07
N LEU A 55 -8.75 -1.63 3.84
CA LEU A 55 -8.76 -0.78 2.66
C LEU A 55 -9.95 0.19 2.65
N GLU A 56 -11.14 -0.28 3.03
CA GLU A 56 -12.31 0.59 3.18
C GLU A 56 -12.16 1.66 4.28
N LYS A 57 -11.37 1.40 5.34
CA LYS A 57 -11.05 2.43 6.34
C LYS A 57 -10.30 3.60 5.70
N VAL A 58 -9.33 3.33 4.82
CA VAL A 58 -8.59 4.36 4.10
C VAL A 58 -9.53 5.21 3.24
N LEU A 59 -10.39 4.57 2.47
CA LEU A 59 -11.36 5.28 1.63
C LEU A 59 -12.29 6.16 2.46
N ARG A 60 -12.86 5.61 3.54
CA ARG A 60 -13.71 6.37 4.47
C ARG A 60 -12.95 7.51 5.16
N HIS A 61 -11.66 7.33 5.45
CA HIS A 61 -10.84 8.37 6.06
C HIS A 61 -10.81 9.62 5.19
N TYR A 62 -10.44 9.48 3.92
CA TYR A 62 -10.32 10.61 3.00
C TYR A 62 -11.65 11.11 2.43
N GLN A 63 -12.71 10.31 2.47
CA GLN A 63 -14.03 10.73 2.01
C GLN A 63 -14.71 11.71 2.98
N LYS A 64 -14.31 11.74 4.25
CA LYS A 64 -14.92 12.60 5.28
C LYS A 64 -14.71 14.09 5.03
N ASN A 65 -13.61 14.47 4.41
CA ASN A 65 -13.23 15.85 4.20
C ASN A 65 -13.12 16.14 2.69
N PRO A 66 -13.95 17.04 2.12
CA PRO A 66 -13.86 17.41 0.70
C PRO A 66 -12.47 17.93 0.28
N ALA A 67 -11.70 18.53 1.19
CA ALA A 67 -10.34 18.99 0.93
C ALA A 67 -9.37 17.84 0.62
N ASP A 68 -9.69 16.62 1.04
CA ASP A 68 -8.87 15.41 0.80
C ASP A 68 -9.30 14.65 -0.47
N SER A 69 -10.10 15.27 -1.35
CA SER A 69 -10.61 14.62 -2.57
C SER A 69 -9.50 14.03 -3.46
N LEU A 70 -8.34 14.69 -3.58
CA LEU A 70 -7.20 14.14 -4.31
C LEU A 70 -6.56 12.96 -3.58
N LYS A 71 -6.49 12.99 -2.24
CA LYS A 71 -6.00 11.84 -1.46
C LYS A 71 -6.95 10.65 -1.55
N TYR A 72 -8.26 10.90 -1.61
CA TYR A 72 -9.24 9.85 -1.88
C TYR A 72 -9.00 9.19 -3.24
N LYS A 73 -8.80 9.98 -4.30
CA LYS A 73 -8.47 9.46 -5.64
C LYS A 73 -7.16 8.68 -5.65
N ALA A 74 -6.16 9.17 -4.92
CA ALA A 74 -4.88 8.48 -4.74
C ALA A 74 -5.04 7.13 -4.01
N ALA A 75 -5.89 7.07 -2.98
CA ALA A 75 -6.23 5.84 -2.29
C ALA A 75 -6.93 4.83 -3.22
N CYS A 76 -7.89 5.29 -4.04
CA CYS A 76 -8.52 4.46 -5.06
C CYS A 76 -7.47 3.90 -6.03
N PHE A 77 -6.61 4.74 -6.57
CA PHE A 77 -5.55 4.34 -7.50
C PHE A 77 -4.65 3.25 -6.90
N LEU A 78 -4.18 3.43 -5.67
CA LEU A 78 -3.33 2.44 -5.00
C LEU A 78 -4.06 1.12 -4.79
N ILE A 79 -5.32 1.15 -4.34
CA ILE A 79 -6.10 -0.06 -4.08
C ILE A 79 -6.41 -0.80 -5.40
N GLU A 80 -6.76 -0.09 -6.47
CA GLU A 80 -7.03 -0.67 -7.79
C GLU A 80 -5.83 -1.42 -8.36
N ASN A 81 -4.62 -0.92 -8.14
CA ASN A 81 -3.38 -1.51 -8.63
C ASN A 81 -2.76 -2.55 -7.66
N MET A 82 -3.18 -2.56 -6.39
CA MET A 82 -2.62 -3.43 -5.35
C MET A 82 -2.70 -4.95 -5.63
N PRO A 83 -3.73 -5.50 -6.34
CA PRO A 83 -3.78 -6.93 -6.66
C PRO A 83 -2.58 -7.45 -7.46
N PHE A 84 -1.85 -6.59 -8.15
CA PHE A 84 -0.67 -6.96 -8.95
C PHE A 84 0.60 -7.06 -8.13
N TYR A 85 0.60 -6.56 -6.90
CA TYR A 85 1.77 -6.51 -6.04
C TYR A 85 1.80 -7.64 -5.01
N SER A 86 3.00 -8.17 -4.80
CA SER A 86 3.25 -9.22 -3.82
C SER A 86 4.74 -9.26 -3.49
N TYR A 87 5.08 -9.81 -2.35
CA TYR A 87 6.46 -10.10 -1.96
C TYR A 87 6.60 -11.53 -1.48
N SER A 88 7.83 -12.02 -1.50
CA SER A 88 8.17 -13.35 -0.99
C SER A 88 8.81 -13.24 0.39
N THR A 89 8.41 -14.09 1.30
CA THR A 89 8.99 -14.20 2.64
C THR A 89 9.25 -15.65 3.00
N SER A 90 10.07 -15.87 4.00
CA SER A 90 10.21 -17.18 4.63
C SER A 90 10.37 -17.02 6.13
N LYS A 91 10.03 -18.07 6.89
CA LYS A 91 10.18 -18.07 8.36
C LYS A 91 11.61 -17.79 8.83
N GLN A 92 12.60 -18.04 7.97
CA GLN A 92 14.00 -17.87 8.29
C GLN A 92 14.62 -16.56 7.79
N LEU A 93 13.86 -15.77 7.02
CA LEU A 93 14.34 -14.54 6.40
C LEU A 93 14.92 -13.56 7.42
N GLU A 94 14.28 -13.39 8.58
CA GLU A 94 14.77 -12.48 9.63
C GLU A 94 16.10 -12.95 10.24
N ASN A 95 16.28 -14.25 10.40
CA ASN A 95 17.54 -14.81 10.84
C ASN A 95 18.66 -14.51 9.83
N TYR A 96 18.36 -14.65 8.54
CA TYR A 96 19.27 -14.35 7.46
C TYR A 96 19.61 -12.85 7.39
N LYS A 97 18.61 -11.96 7.49
CA LYS A 97 18.84 -10.51 7.53
C LYS A 97 19.78 -10.11 8.66
N SER A 98 19.53 -10.61 9.87
CA SER A 98 20.36 -10.33 11.05
C SER A 98 21.79 -10.81 10.87
N TYR A 99 21.95 -12.01 10.31
CA TYR A 99 23.27 -12.57 10.05
C TYR A 99 24.03 -11.81 8.95
N TYR A 100 23.36 -11.43 7.86
CA TYR A 100 23.97 -10.61 6.81
C TYR A 100 24.39 -9.23 7.34
N ALA A 101 23.58 -8.61 8.21
CA ALA A 101 23.93 -7.35 8.86
C ALA A 101 25.19 -7.47 9.72
N TRP A 102 25.35 -8.59 10.41
CA TRP A 102 26.56 -8.89 11.19
C TRP A 102 27.78 -9.13 10.27
N LEU A 103 27.63 -9.90 9.22
CA LEU A 103 28.70 -10.22 8.27
C LEU A 103 29.17 -9.01 7.46
N LYS A 104 28.30 -8.06 7.18
CA LYS A 104 28.66 -6.78 6.55
C LYS A 104 29.68 -6.00 7.38
N LYS A 105 29.75 -6.22 8.69
CA LYS A 105 30.77 -5.68 9.59
C LYS A 105 32.07 -6.50 9.59
N SER A 106 32.07 -7.71 9.09
CA SER A 106 33.21 -8.62 9.08
C SER A 106 33.95 -8.48 7.73
N ARG A 107 35.01 -7.66 7.72
CA ARG A 107 35.81 -7.40 6.50
C ARG A 107 36.47 -8.69 5.98
N GLY A 108 36.40 -8.92 4.66
CA GLY A 108 37.23 -9.89 3.95
C GLY A 108 36.58 -11.21 3.55
N GLN A 109 35.27 -11.39 3.76
CA GLN A 109 34.56 -12.60 3.29
C GLN A 109 33.89 -12.38 1.93
N THR A 110 33.93 -13.40 1.06
CA THR A 110 33.17 -13.38 -0.20
C THR A 110 31.68 -13.65 0.04
N ALA A 111 30.82 -13.19 -0.86
CA ALA A 111 29.36 -13.44 -0.78
C ALA A 111 29.01 -14.93 -0.64
N LYS A 112 29.79 -15.83 -1.29
CA LYS A 112 29.62 -17.26 -1.19
C LYS A 112 29.94 -17.79 0.21
N GLN A 113 31.08 -17.38 0.81
CA GLN A 113 31.45 -17.76 2.18
C GLN A 113 30.40 -17.31 3.20
N VAL A 114 29.83 -16.12 2.99
CA VAL A 114 28.73 -15.59 3.79
C VAL A 114 27.51 -16.50 3.66
N ALA A 115 27.08 -16.78 2.45
CA ALA A 115 25.91 -17.62 2.18
C ALA A 115 26.06 -19.05 2.77
N ASP A 116 27.23 -19.64 2.60
CA ASP A 116 27.53 -20.97 3.14
C ASP A 116 27.52 -20.98 4.69
N SER A 117 28.05 -19.94 5.31
CA SER A 117 28.03 -19.79 6.78
C SER A 117 26.63 -19.58 7.31
N VAL A 118 25.81 -18.76 6.67
CA VAL A 118 24.40 -18.54 7.03
C VAL A 118 23.62 -19.85 6.92
N LYS A 119 23.78 -20.56 5.80
CA LYS A 119 23.12 -21.84 5.58
C LYS A 119 23.52 -22.89 6.61
N LYS A 120 24.79 -22.89 7.05
CA LYS A 120 25.30 -23.79 8.08
C LYS A 120 24.70 -23.52 9.46
N VAL A 121 24.49 -22.23 9.81
CA VAL A 121 23.98 -21.82 11.13
C VAL A 121 22.46 -21.93 11.20
N TYR A 122 21.75 -21.48 10.18
CA TYR A 122 20.29 -21.33 10.19
C TYR A 122 19.57 -22.36 9.32
N GLY A 123 20.30 -23.20 8.59
CA GLY A 123 19.73 -24.12 7.60
C GLY A 123 19.32 -23.42 6.30
N PRO A 124 18.68 -24.12 5.36
CA PRO A 124 18.17 -23.51 4.12
C PRO A 124 17.06 -22.52 4.41
N LEU A 125 16.88 -21.51 3.52
CA LEU A 125 15.83 -20.48 3.63
C LEU A 125 14.40 -21.05 3.71
N GLY A 126 14.20 -22.30 3.32
CA GLY A 126 12.88 -22.90 3.19
C GLY A 126 12.16 -22.43 1.92
N GLU A 127 10.99 -23.00 1.69
CA GLU A 127 10.14 -22.59 0.57
C GLU A 127 9.63 -21.18 0.80
N PRO A 128 9.71 -20.30 -0.22
CA PRO A 128 9.21 -18.94 -0.11
C PRO A 128 7.67 -18.92 -0.03
N GLU A 129 7.15 -18.16 0.92
CA GLU A 129 5.72 -17.86 1.03
C GLU A 129 5.44 -16.55 0.30
N LYS A 130 4.56 -16.60 -0.70
CA LYS A 130 4.13 -15.42 -1.44
C LYS A 130 2.99 -14.71 -0.71
N LYS A 131 3.21 -13.45 -0.36
CA LYS A 131 2.23 -12.59 0.29
C LYS A 131 1.75 -11.51 -0.68
N HIS A 132 0.43 -11.41 -0.84
CA HIS A 132 -0.19 -10.42 -1.71
C HIS A 132 -0.54 -9.17 -0.93
N ASP A 133 -0.10 -8.01 -1.39
CA ASP A 133 -0.28 -6.72 -0.72
C ASP A 133 -1.73 -6.41 -0.40
N ILE A 134 -2.62 -6.68 -1.33
CA ILE A 134 -4.06 -6.47 -1.18
C ILE A 134 -4.66 -7.20 0.05
N ARG A 135 -3.97 -8.22 0.57
CA ARG A 135 -4.39 -9.03 1.73
C ARG A 135 -3.61 -8.71 3.01
N GLU A 136 -2.54 -7.91 2.91
CA GLU A 136 -1.61 -7.67 4.00
C GLU A 136 -1.53 -6.19 4.41
N VAL A 137 -1.71 -5.25 3.45
CA VAL A 137 -1.57 -3.81 3.71
C VAL A 137 -2.70 -3.32 4.60
N ASP A 138 -2.33 -2.77 5.76
CA ASP A 138 -3.30 -2.16 6.68
C ASP A 138 -3.58 -0.67 6.36
N SER A 139 -4.60 -0.14 7.02
CA SER A 139 -5.03 1.24 6.81
C SER A 139 -4.01 2.27 7.30
N ALA A 140 -3.25 1.97 8.34
CA ALA A 140 -2.25 2.88 8.89
C ALA A 140 -1.08 3.04 7.92
N TYR A 141 -0.58 1.93 7.37
CA TYR A 141 0.48 1.94 6.37
C TYR A 141 0.09 2.72 5.11
N LEU A 142 -1.10 2.46 4.57
CA LEU A 142 -1.53 3.10 3.34
C LEU A 142 -1.78 4.60 3.53
N CYS A 143 -2.39 5.02 4.65
CA CYS A 143 -2.54 6.42 5.00
C CYS A 143 -1.17 7.11 5.17
N ASN A 144 -0.23 6.50 5.90
CA ASN A 144 1.11 7.03 6.07
C ASN A 144 1.79 7.26 4.71
N ASN A 145 1.75 6.26 3.80
CA ASN A 145 2.32 6.41 2.47
C ASN A 145 1.70 7.58 1.68
N ILE A 146 0.38 7.70 1.72
CA ILE A 146 -0.34 8.79 1.01
C ILE A 146 0.03 10.15 1.60
N GLU A 147 0.01 10.30 2.94
CA GLU A 147 0.33 11.57 3.59
C GLU A 147 1.76 12.03 3.26
N TRP A 148 2.76 11.15 3.37
CA TRP A 148 4.14 11.48 3.04
C TRP A 148 4.36 11.75 1.55
N ALA A 149 3.69 11.00 0.66
CA ALA A 149 3.77 11.26 -0.78
C ALA A 149 3.20 12.65 -1.13
N PHE A 150 2.04 13.00 -0.58
CA PHE A 150 1.42 14.32 -0.78
C PHE A 150 2.24 15.44 -0.17
N LYS A 151 2.83 15.22 1.02
CA LYS A 151 3.72 16.19 1.66
C LYS A 151 4.88 16.54 0.74
N VAL A 152 5.63 15.53 0.27
CA VAL A 152 6.76 15.73 -0.64
C VAL A 152 6.31 16.40 -1.94
N TRP A 153 5.22 15.94 -2.55
CA TRP A 153 4.71 16.52 -3.80
C TRP A 153 4.35 18.00 -3.67
N ARG A 154 3.76 18.40 -2.53
CA ARG A 154 3.34 19.80 -2.29
C ARG A 154 4.47 20.72 -1.83
N GLU A 155 5.40 20.21 -1.04
CA GLU A 155 6.48 21.00 -0.44
C GLU A 155 7.67 21.20 -1.37
N GLN A 156 7.92 20.24 -2.28
CA GLN A 156 9.07 20.33 -3.16
C GLN A 156 8.82 21.26 -4.35
N PRO A 157 9.81 22.12 -4.75
CA PRO A 157 9.63 23.07 -5.84
C PRO A 157 9.21 22.44 -7.17
N TRP A 158 9.71 21.25 -7.46
CA TRP A 158 9.39 20.50 -8.67
C TRP A 158 7.96 19.93 -8.68
N GLY A 159 7.33 19.81 -7.53
CA GLY A 159 6.00 19.19 -7.41
C GLY A 159 4.91 19.94 -8.18
N LYS A 160 5.01 21.27 -8.31
CA LYS A 160 4.07 22.08 -9.10
C LYS A 160 4.08 21.74 -10.60
N ASN A 161 5.18 21.15 -11.09
CA ASN A 161 5.35 20.76 -12.49
C ASN A 161 4.93 19.29 -12.74
N VAL A 162 4.46 18.59 -11.70
CA VAL A 162 4.03 17.19 -11.77
C VAL A 162 2.51 17.12 -11.71
N SER A 163 1.86 16.62 -12.77
CA SER A 163 0.41 16.43 -12.76
C SER A 163 -0.01 15.37 -11.73
N PHE A 164 -1.29 15.34 -11.37
CA PHE A 164 -1.81 14.34 -10.44
C PHE A 164 -1.68 12.92 -10.99
N GLU A 165 -1.87 12.73 -12.29
CA GLU A 165 -1.71 11.45 -12.96
C GLU A 165 -0.25 10.97 -12.88
N THR A 166 0.70 11.84 -13.21
CA THR A 166 2.14 11.57 -13.07
C THR A 166 2.54 11.29 -11.62
N PHE A 167 1.95 12.03 -10.67
CA PHE A 167 2.14 11.78 -9.25
C PHE A 167 1.66 10.39 -8.85
N CYS A 168 0.47 9.97 -9.28
CA CYS A 168 -0.07 8.66 -8.98
C CYS A 168 0.79 7.54 -9.56
N GLU A 169 1.30 7.70 -10.78
CA GLU A 169 2.07 6.68 -11.48
C GLU A 169 3.49 6.49 -10.91
N TYR A 170 4.20 7.62 -10.62
CA TYR A 170 5.64 7.57 -10.34
C TYR A 170 6.06 7.97 -8.93
N ILE A 171 5.21 8.68 -8.18
CA ILE A 171 5.59 9.19 -6.85
C ILE A 171 4.80 8.49 -5.75
N LEU A 172 3.52 8.28 -5.96
CA LEU A 172 2.60 7.70 -4.97
C LEU A 172 2.87 6.22 -4.63
N PRO A 173 3.33 5.34 -5.55
CA PRO A 173 3.50 3.91 -5.26
C PRO A 173 4.37 3.67 -4.02
N TYR A 174 3.93 2.77 -3.16
CA TYR A 174 4.59 2.47 -1.88
C TYR A 174 5.76 1.48 -2.01
N ARG A 175 5.94 0.88 -3.17
CA ARG A 175 7.06 0.00 -3.54
C ARG A 175 7.35 0.07 -5.04
N ILE A 176 8.48 -0.49 -5.47
CA ILE A 176 8.90 -0.55 -6.87
C ILE A 176 8.76 -1.98 -7.39
N GLU A 177 9.25 -2.98 -6.67
CA GLU A 177 9.23 -4.40 -7.02
C GLU A 177 8.63 -5.25 -5.88
N ASP A 178 9.34 -6.26 -5.43
CA ASP A 178 8.92 -7.26 -4.45
C ASP A 178 9.51 -7.02 -3.04
N GLU A 179 9.86 -5.77 -2.73
CA GLU A 179 10.36 -5.39 -1.41
C GLU A 179 9.31 -5.63 -0.31
N THR A 180 9.77 -5.87 0.89
CA THR A 180 8.92 -5.92 2.08
C THR A 180 8.26 -4.57 2.35
N LEU A 181 7.06 -4.59 2.96
CA LEU A 181 6.35 -3.37 3.34
C LEU A 181 7.08 -2.66 4.48
N GLU A 182 7.61 -1.46 4.22
CA GLU A 182 8.34 -0.65 5.19
C GLU A 182 7.91 0.82 5.11
N TYR A 183 8.01 1.57 6.21
CA TYR A 183 7.69 3.01 6.28
C TYR A 183 8.86 3.87 5.75
N TRP A 184 9.34 3.55 4.56
CA TRP A 184 10.57 4.13 3.98
C TRP A 184 10.45 5.62 3.67
N ARG A 185 9.25 6.14 3.34
CA ARG A 185 9.07 7.55 2.97
C ARG A 185 9.41 8.50 4.10
N GLU A 186 8.89 8.23 5.28
CA GLU A 186 9.15 9.00 6.49
C GLU A 186 10.64 8.99 6.81
N MET A 187 11.22 7.79 6.87
CA MET A 187 12.65 7.59 7.14
C MET A 187 13.55 8.35 6.16
N TYR A 188 13.27 8.27 4.85
CA TYR A 188 14.08 8.97 3.85
C TYR A 188 13.84 10.48 3.86
N TYR A 189 12.61 10.93 4.13
CA TYR A 189 12.34 12.34 4.28
C TYR A 189 13.12 12.93 5.44
N GLU A 190 13.06 12.35 6.61
CA GLU A 190 13.80 12.80 7.78
C GLU A 190 15.32 12.79 7.56
N LYS A 191 15.84 11.76 6.92
CA LYS A 191 17.27 11.60 6.68
C LYS A 191 17.81 12.55 5.61
N TYR A 192 17.04 12.85 4.56
CA TYR A 192 17.58 13.50 3.36
C TYR A 192 16.93 14.82 2.97
N ASN A 193 15.84 15.23 3.59
CA ASN A 193 15.17 16.49 3.21
C ASN A 193 16.08 17.72 3.39
N SER A 194 16.98 17.70 4.37
CA SER A 194 17.96 18.77 4.56
C SER A 194 18.89 18.98 3.36
N LEU A 195 19.15 17.92 2.57
CA LEU A 195 19.91 18.04 1.32
C LEU A 195 19.11 18.78 0.25
N LEU A 196 17.79 18.55 0.17
CA LEU A 196 16.90 19.28 -0.73
C LEU A 196 16.72 20.74 -0.28
N ASP A 197 16.75 21.02 1.02
CA ASP A 197 16.79 22.39 1.54
C ASP A 197 18.06 23.11 1.08
N SER A 198 19.21 22.42 1.11
CA SER A 198 20.47 22.94 0.60
C SER A 198 20.42 23.22 -0.91
N LEU A 199 19.74 22.37 -1.70
CA LEU A 199 19.51 22.62 -3.12
C LEU A 199 18.66 23.87 -3.33
N ARG A 200 17.58 24.05 -2.56
CA ARG A 200 16.71 25.24 -2.64
C ARG A 200 17.47 26.54 -2.39
N MET A 201 18.45 26.52 -1.48
CA MET A 201 19.27 27.67 -1.11
C MET A 201 20.49 27.86 -2.02
N SER A 202 20.80 26.91 -2.90
CA SER A 202 21.95 26.97 -3.79
C SER A 202 21.69 27.81 -5.04
N ASP A 203 22.76 28.17 -5.77
CA ASP A 203 22.70 28.87 -7.06
C ASP A 203 22.51 27.89 -8.24
N VAL A 204 22.16 26.64 -7.98
CA VAL A 204 21.90 25.64 -9.02
C VAL A 204 20.70 26.10 -9.87
N LEU A 205 20.91 26.11 -11.19
CA LEU A 205 19.85 26.42 -12.15
C LEU A 205 18.84 25.28 -12.23
N ASP A 206 17.60 25.61 -12.58
CA ASP A 206 16.51 24.65 -12.82
C ASP A 206 16.22 23.73 -11.60
N LYS A 207 16.42 24.22 -10.37
CA LYS A 207 16.17 23.48 -9.13
C LYS A 207 14.71 23.05 -8.91
N GLU A 208 13.80 23.52 -9.77
CA GLU A 208 12.40 23.08 -9.85
C GLU A 208 12.22 21.86 -10.78
N ASP A 209 13.28 21.46 -11.52
CA ASP A 209 13.29 20.23 -12.31
C ASP A 209 13.55 19.03 -11.40
N PRO A 210 12.65 18.01 -11.40
CA PRO A 210 12.85 16.79 -10.60
C PRO A 210 14.14 16.04 -10.97
N ILE A 211 14.63 16.14 -12.21
CA ILE A 211 15.89 15.51 -12.65
C ILE A 211 17.08 16.20 -11.98
N VAL A 212 17.07 17.51 -11.87
CA VAL A 212 18.11 18.28 -11.16
C VAL A 212 18.13 17.91 -9.68
N ALA A 213 16.95 17.82 -9.04
CA ALA A 213 16.82 17.39 -7.65
C ALA A 213 17.34 15.96 -7.44
N ALA A 214 16.98 15.04 -8.32
CA ALA A 214 17.43 13.65 -8.26
C ALA A 214 18.96 13.52 -8.43
N LYS A 215 19.55 14.23 -9.39
CA LYS A 215 21.02 14.28 -9.57
C LYS A 215 21.72 14.86 -8.35
N TYR A 216 21.20 15.96 -7.80
CA TYR A 216 21.77 16.58 -6.62
C TYR A 216 21.77 15.63 -5.41
N LEU A 217 20.67 14.92 -5.19
CA LEU A 217 20.59 13.90 -4.12
C LEU A 217 21.58 12.77 -4.38
N ARG A 218 21.58 12.20 -5.58
CA ARG A 218 22.48 11.11 -5.95
C ARG A 218 23.94 11.47 -5.67
N ASP A 219 24.40 12.62 -6.14
CA ASP A 219 25.79 13.04 -6.04
C ASP A 219 26.17 13.24 -4.55
N ARG A 220 25.29 13.81 -3.75
CA ARG A 220 25.51 13.99 -2.29
C ARG A 220 25.44 12.69 -1.51
N LEU A 221 24.62 11.73 -1.93
CA LEU A 221 24.56 10.40 -1.30
C LEU A 221 25.78 9.57 -1.63
N LEU A 222 26.26 9.60 -2.87
CA LEU A 222 27.48 8.90 -3.29
C LEU A 222 28.72 9.46 -2.62
N ASP A 223 28.79 10.78 -2.38
CA ASP A 223 29.92 11.42 -1.70
C ASP A 223 29.98 11.08 -0.21
N LYS A 224 28.83 10.86 0.43
CA LYS A 224 28.76 10.62 1.90
C LYS A 224 28.74 9.15 2.28
N GLU A 225 28.16 8.33 1.45
CA GLU A 225 28.00 6.90 1.71
C GLU A 225 28.70 6.13 0.55
N HIS A 226 29.97 5.84 0.71
CA HIS A 226 30.71 4.97 -0.21
C HIS A 226 30.17 3.53 -0.25
N TYR A 227 28.87 3.30 -0.09
CA TYR A 227 28.34 1.93 0.03
C TYR A 227 26.90 1.77 -0.43
N PHE A 228 26.82 1.03 -1.47
CA PHE A 228 25.86 -0.05 -1.58
C PHE A 228 26.59 -1.39 -1.73
#